data_0e07f6df79050b61f81ab655984dfc25
#
_entry.id   0e07f6df79050b61f81ab655984dfc25
#
_cell.length_a   1.000
_cell.length_b   1.000
_cell.length_c   1.000
_cell.angle_alpha   90.00
_cell.angle_beta   90.00
_cell.angle_gamma   90.00
#
_symmetry.space_group_name_H-M   'P 1'
#
loop_
_entity.id
_entity.type
_entity.pdbx_description
1 polymer ?
#
loop_
_entity_poly.entity_id
_entity_poly.type
_entity_poly.pdbx_seq_one_letter_code
_entity_poly.pdbx_strand_id
1 'polypeptide(L)'
;YEVSMVASHNLLQNSLFKLKQAKKKNGDASVINIASMYGTVSPNLSIYDSELASNPPFYGASKAALIQWTKYTACELAKYGIRVNSISPGAFPTKSVKNSSPNLYNKIIEKSPLHRVGSPEELIGPVVFLASSSSGFVTGVNLPVDGGWTAW
;
A
#
# COMPACT_ATOMS: atom_id res chain seq x y z
N TYR A 1 5.37 -10.02 9.89
CA TYR A 1 4.23 -10.74 9.29
C TYR A 1 2.95 -10.53 10.11
N GLU A 2 3.02 -10.64 11.42
CA GLU A 2 1.86 -10.45 12.32
C GLU A 2 1.16 -9.11 12.11
N VAL A 3 1.91 -8.01 12.10
CA VAL A 3 1.35 -6.65 11.94
C VAL A 3 0.70 -6.45 10.56
N SER A 4 1.28 -7.01 9.50
CA SER A 4 0.76 -6.80 8.14
C SER A 4 -0.37 -7.76 7.77
N MET A 5 -0.26 -9.04 8.13
CA MET A 5 -1.21 -10.06 7.68
C MET A 5 -2.24 -10.42 8.74
N VAL A 6 -1.77 -10.84 9.92
CA VAL A 6 -2.67 -11.32 10.98
C VAL A 6 -3.55 -10.18 11.50
N ALA A 7 -2.95 -9.00 11.73
CA ALA A 7 -3.71 -7.84 12.20
C ALA A 7 -4.73 -7.36 11.16
N SER A 8 -4.36 -7.33 9.87
CA SER A 8 -5.30 -6.95 8.79
C SER A 8 -6.47 -7.93 8.68
N HIS A 9 -6.17 -9.24 8.76
CA HIS A 9 -7.21 -10.27 8.76
C HIS A 9 -8.16 -10.12 9.96
N ASN A 10 -7.61 -10.01 11.17
CA ASN A 10 -8.42 -9.86 12.39
C ASN A 10 -9.26 -8.59 12.36
N LEU A 11 -8.69 -7.46 11.89
CA LEU A 11 -9.42 -6.21 11.76
C LEU A 11 -10.59 -6.35 10.78
N LEU A 12 -10.36 -6.99 9.62
CA LEU A 12 -11.42 -7.24 8.64
C LEU A 12 -12.52 -8.11 9.23
N GLN A 13 -12.19 -9.24 9.87
CA GLN A 13 -13.18 -10.14 10.49
C GLN A 13 -14.02 -9.42 11.54
N ASN A 14 -13.39 -8.65 12.43
CA ASN A 14 -14.08 -7.89 13.47
C ASN A 14 -14.92 -6.74 12.91
N SER A 15 -14.58 -6.22 11.72
CA SER A 15 -15.31 -5.13 11.07
C SER A 15 -16.40 -5.62 10.10
N LEU A 16 -16.43 -6.91 9.75
CA LEU A 16 -17.25 -7.43 8.66
C LEU A 16 -18.75 -7.15 8.84
N PHE A 17 -19.26 -7.29 10.07
CA PHE A 17 -20.67 -6.99 10.36
C PHE A 17 -20.99 -5.52 10.07
N LYS A 18 -20.11 -4.59 10.51
CA LYS A 18 -20.29 -3.14 10.29
C LYS A 18 -20.15 -2.77 8.82
N LEU A 19 -19.24 -3.40 8.08
CA LEU A 19 -19.10 -3.20 6.63
C LEU A 19 -20.36 -3.62 5.87
N LYS A 20 -20.96 -4.76 6.21
CA LYS A 20 -22.25 -5.20 5.65
C LYS A 20 -23.37 -4.22 5.97
N GLN A 21 -23.44 -3.71 7.20
CA GLN A 21 -24.40 -2.69 7.57
C GLN A 21 -24.21 -1.38 6.81
N ALA A 22 -22.95 -0.93 6.66
CA ALA A 22 -22.62 0.28 5.91
C ALA A 22 -23.04 0.14 4.44
N LYS A 23 -22.74 -0.98 3.81
CA LYS A 23 -23.19 -1.27 2.44
C LYS A 23 -24.71 -1.19 2.30
N LYS A 24 -25.44 -1.82 3.23
CA LYS A 24 -26.92 -1.80 3.23
C LYS A 24 -27.49 -0.40 3.44
N LYS A 25 -26.89 0.39 4.33
CA LYS A 25 -27.40 1.73 4.72
C LYS A 25 -26.99 2.81 3.73
N ASN A 26 -25.75 2.81 3.28
CA ASN A 26 -25.12 3.91 2.54
C ASN A 26 -24.88 3.56 1.05
N GLY A 27 -25.17 2.32 0.64
CA GLY A 27 -24.91 1.87 -0.74
C GLY A 27 -23.46 1.55 -1.07
N ASP A 28 -22.50 1.80 -0.16
CA ASP A 28 -21.09 1.53 -0.36
C ASP A 28 -20.37 1.07 0.92
N ALA A 29 -19.34 0.23 0.74
CA ALA A 29 -18.40 -0.16 1.77
C ALA A 29 -17.05 -0.51 1.11
N SER A 30 -15.97 0.04 1.63
CA SER A 30 -14.63 -0.12 1.08
C SER A 30 -13.61 -0.45 2.17
N VAL A 31 -12.71 -1.37 1.84
CA VAL A 31 -11.53 -1.72 2.63
C VAL A 31 -10.29 -1.35 1.82
N ILE A 32 -9.36 -0.64 2.44
CA ILE A 32 -8.12 -0.22 1.81
C ILE A 32 -6.94 -0.72 2.64
N ASN A 33 -6.13 -1.57 2.06
CA ASN A 33 -4.91 -2.10 2.68
C ASN A 33 -3.71 -1.27 2.27
N ILE A 34 -2.87 -0.88 3.20
CA ILE A 34 -1.62 -0.17 2.90
C ILE A 34 -0.49 -1.20 2.75
N ALA A 35 -0.18 -1.52 1.49
CA ALA A 35 0.91 -2.40 1.11
C ALA A 35 2.25 -1.64 1.00
N SER A 36 3.02 -1.85 -0.05
CA SER A 36 4.27 -1.16 -0.37
C SER A 36 4.69 -1.50 -1.80
N MET A 37 5.42 -0.61 -2.46
CA MET A 37 6.12 -0.93 -3.71
C MET A 37 6.99 -2.19 -3.58
N TYR A 38 7.59 -2.43 -2.42
CA TYR A 38 8.37 -3.64 -2.14
C TYR A 38 7.54 -4.92 -1.98
N GLY A 39 6.22 -4.84 -2.07
CA GLY A 39 5.37 -6.00 -2.27
C GLY A 39 5.26 -6.44 -3.74
N THR A 40 5.77 -5.65 -4.69
CA THR A 40 5.74 -5.94 -6.14
C THR A 40 7.13 -6.03 -6.76
N VAL A 41 8.10 -5.31 -6.21
CA VAL A 41 9.52 -5.35 -6.65
C VAL A 41 10.45 -5.53 -5.45
N SER A 42 11.65 -6.04 -5.70
CA SER A 42 12.70 -6.13 -4.69
C SER A 42 13.30 -4.74 -4.42
N PRO A 43 13.74 -4.45 -3.18
CA PRO A 43 14.61 -3.32 -2.94
C PRO A 43 15.86 -3.37 -3.83
N ASN A 44 16.25 -2.23 -4.40
CA ASN A 44 17.54 -2.11 -5.04
C ASN A 44 18.61 -1.94 -3.93
N LEU A 45 19.35 -3.02 -3.64
CA LEU A 45 20.31 -3.03 -2.55
C LEU A 45 21.49 -2.07 -2.78
N SER A 46 21.78 -1.67 -4.04
CA SER A 46 22.87 -0.75 -4.35
C SER A 46 22.65 0.70 -3.89
N ILE A 47 21.43 1.07 -3.54
CA ILE A 47 21.16 2.43 -3.04
C ILE A 47 21.51 2.60 -1.55
N TYR A 48 21.59 1.51 -0.80
CA TYR A 48 21.88 1.55 0.63
C TYR A 48 23.39 1.62 0.89
N ASP A 49 23.77 2.35 1.93
CA ASP A 49 25.19 2.52 2.29
C ASP A 49 25.76 1.30 3.03
N SER A 50 24.89 0.41 3.54
CA SER A 50 25.26 -0.89 4.12
C SER A 50 24.11 -1.89 4.02
N GLU A 51 24.43 -3.19 4.06
CA GLU A 51 23.42 -4.25 4.07
C GLU A 51 22.47 -4.15 5.27
N LEU A 52 22.97 -3.73 6.42
CA LEU A 52 22.18 -3.54 7.66
C LEU A 52 21.18 -2.37 7.55
N ALA A 53 21.43 -1.42 6.64
CA ALA A 53 20.53 -0.29 6.42
C ALA A 53 19.41 -0.62 5.41
N SER A 54 19.47 -1.77 4.75
CA SER A 54 18.47 -2.18 3.76
C SER A 54 17.16 -2.64 4.40
N ASN A 55 16.07 -2.61 3.63
CA ASN A 55 14.82 -3.21 4.07
C ASN A 55 15.01 -4.73 4.26
N PRO A 56 14.58 -5.29 5.40
CA PRO A 56 14.72 -6.72 5.65
C PRO A 56 13.86 -7.54 4.66
N PRO A 57 14.31 -8.73 4.26
CA PRO A 57 13.66 -9.52 3.20
C PRO A 57 12.20 -9.88 3.51
N PHE A 58 11.85 -10.07 4.77
CA PHE A 58 10.49 -10.39 5.19
C PHE A 58 9.53 -9.18 5.12
N TYR A 59 10.03 -7.94 5.00
CA TYR A 59 9.16 -6.77 4.79
C TYR A 59 8.45 -6.85 3.45
N GLY A 60 9.20 -6.96 2.35
CA GLY A 60 8.63 -7.11 1.01
C GLY A 60 7.74 -8.33 0.91
N ALA A 61 8.18 -9.48 1.45
CA ALA A 61 7.38 -10.70 1.48
C ALA A 61 6.03 -10.51 2.19
N SER A 62 6.00 -9.81 3.34
CA SER A 62 4.77 -9.53 4.06
C SER A 62 3.83 -8.59 3.28
N LYS A 63 4.39 -7.62 2.54
CA LYS A 63 3.61 -6.69 1.73
C LYS A 63 3.09 -7.35 0.44
N ALA A 64 3.85 -8.26 -0.16
CA ALA A 64 3.38 -9.11 -1.26
C ALA A 64 2.21 -10.02 -0.81
N ALA A 65 2.33 -10.62 0.36
CA ALA A 65 1.24 -11.40 0.96
C ALA A 65 -0.02 -10.55 1.16
N LEU A 66 0.11 -9.31 1.64
CA LEU A 66 -1.02 -8.40 1.83
C LEU A 66 -1.70 -8.01 0.50
N ILE A 67 -0.92 -7.81 -0.57
CA ILE A 67 -1.45 -7.56 -1.92
C ILE A 67 -2.24 -8.77 -2.42
N GLN A 68 -1.71 -9.97 -2.28
CA GLN A 68 -2.41 -11.18 -2.69
C GLN A 68 -3.66 -11.45 -1.84
N TRP A 69 -3.58 -11.23 -0.53
CA TRP A 69 -4.73 -11.34 0.37
C TRP A 69 -5.83 -10.32 0.03
N THR A 70 -5.45 -9.12 -0.42
CA THR A 70 -6.40 -8.11 -0.92
C THR A 70 -7.23 -8.65 -2.09
N LYS A 71 -6.60 -9.32 -3.06
CA LYS A 71 -7.31 -9.93 -4.19
C LYS A 71 -8.26 -11.05 -3.74
N TYR A 72 -7.80 -11.91 -2.85
CA TYR A 72 -8.62 -12.99 -2.32
C TYR A 72 -9.86 -12.44 -1.61
N THR A 73 -9.67 -11.51 -0.68
CA THR A 73 -10.77 -10.92 0.09
C THR A 73 -11.71 -10.06 -0.76
N ALA A 74 -11.21 -9.43 -1.83
CA ALA A 74 -12.05 -8.74 -2.81
C ALA A 74 -13.05 -9.71 -3.46
N CYS A 75 -12.58 -10.88 -3.89
CA CYS A 75 -13.45 -11.91 -4.46
C CYS A 75 -14.43 -12.49 -3.41
N GLU A 76 -13.93 -12.76 -2.20
CA GLU A 76 -14.74 -13.31 -1.11
C GLU A 76 -15.87 -12.38 -0.71
N LEU A 77 -15.61 -11.06 -0.61
CA LEU A 77 -16.55 -10.07 -0.11
C LEU A 77 -17.41 -9.43 -1.21
N ALA A 78 -17.13 -9.71 -2.48
CA ALA A 78 -17.92 -9.24 -3.61
C ALA A 78 -19.42 -9.60 -3.49
N LYS A 79 -19.73 -10.79 -2.99
CA LYS A 79 -21.11 -11.23 -2.71
C LYS A 79 -21.89 -10.34 -1.74
N TYR A 80 -21.19 -9.53 -0.95
CA TYR A 80 -21.78 -8.53 -0.05
C TYR A 80 -21.73 -7.12 -0.62
N GLY A 81 -21.18 -6.95 -1.83
CA GLY A 81 -20.96 -5.65 -2.46
C GLY A 81 -19.90 -4.79 -1.75
N ILE A 82 -19.00 -5.41 -0.99
CA ILE A 82 -17.89 -4.75 -0.30
C ILE A 82 -16.67 -4.79 -1.21
N ARG A 83 -16.05 -3.63 -1.46
CA ARG A 83 -14.83 -3.50 -2.25
C ARG A 83 -13.61 -3.61 -1.36
N VAL A 84 -12.57 -4.29 -1.84
CA VAL A 84 -11.29 -4.43 -1.12
C VAL A 84 -10.15 -4.13 -2.09
N ASN A 85 -9.34 -3.13 -1.79
CA ASN A 85 -8.21 -2.71 -2.60
C ASN A 85 -6.97 -2.49 -1.74
N SER A 86 -5.82 -2.37 -2.37
CA SER A 86 -4.59 -1.95 -1.71
C SER A 86 -3.96 -0.75 -2.37
N ILE A 87 -3.24 0.04 -1.59
CA ILE A 87 -2.33 1.09 -2.06
C ILE A 87 -0.92 0.62 -1.76
N SER A 88 -0.02 0.75 -2.73
CA SER A 88 1.41 0.49 -2.59
C SER A 88 2.19 1.80 -2.66
N PRO A 89 2.43 2.46 -1.52
CA PRO A 89 3.27 3.65 -1.50
C PRO A 89 4.70 3.33 -1.91
N GLY A 90 5.32 4.27 -2.62
CA GLY A 90 6.73 4.30 -2.94
C GLY A 90 7.58 4.85 -1.80
N ALA A 91 8.55 5.67 -2.14
CA ALA A 91 9.43 6.32 -1.17
C ALA A 91 8.79 7.61 -0.62
N PHE A 92 8.36 7.56 0.64
CA PHE A 92 7.85 8.70 1.42
C PHE A 92 8.74 8.89 2.66
N PRO A 93 10.02 9.24 2.50
CA PRO A 93 10.94 9.34 3.61
C PRO A 93 10.57 10.53 4.51
N THR A 94 10.76 10.35 5.82
CA THR A 94 10.61 11.44 6.77
C THR A 94 11.75 12.45 6.62
N LYS A 95 11.55 13.67 7.13
CA LYS A 95 12.62 14.70 7.19
C LYS A 95 13.87 14.19 7.88
N SER A 96 13.72 13.27 8.83
CA SER A 96 14.84 12.63 9.52
C SER A 96 15.74 11.87 8.56
N VAL A 97 15.19 11.09 7.61
CA VAL A 97 15.98 10.33 6.63
C VAL A 97 16.80 11.27 5.74
N LYS A 98 16.23 12.39 5.31
CA LYS A 98 16.97 13.41 4.55
C LYS A 98 18.21 13.93 5.28
N ASN A 99 18.10 14.12 6.59
CA ASN A 99 19.19 14.66 7.42
C ASN A 99 20.20 13.59 7.83
N SER A 100 19.74 12.38 8.19
CA SER A 100 20.62 11.31 8.70
C SER A 100 21.29 10.49 7.59
N SER A 101 20.70 10.43 6.39
CA SER A 101 21.18 9.61 5.28
C SER A 101 20.97 10.34 3.95
N PRO A 102 21.66 11.50 3.73
CA PRO A 102 21.46 12.31 2.54
C PRO A 102 21.84 11.58 1.24
N ASN A 103 22.83 10.69 1.29
CA ASN A 103 23.25 9.88 0.14
C ASN A 103 22.11 8.93 -0.30
N LEU A 104 21.51 8.19 0.63
CA LEU A 104 20.35 7.35 0.36
C LEU A 104 19.18 8.18 -0.21
N TYR A 105 18.91 9.34 0.40
CA TYR A 105 17.83 10.23 -0.05
C TYR A 105 18.03 10.68 -1.51
N ASN A 106 19.24 11.07 -1.90
CA ASN A 106 19.57 11.46 -3.28
C ASN A 106 19.46 10.29 -4.26
N LYS A 107 19.96 9.11 -3.90
CA LYS A 107 19.82 7.90 -4.71
C LYS A 107 18.35 7.50 -4.93
N ILE A 108 17.47 7.70 -3.94
CA ILE A 108 16.04 7.49 -4.11
C ILE A 108 15.47 8.46 -5.15
N ILE A 109 15.83 9.74 -5.10
CA ILE A 109 15.41 10.75 -6.08
C ILE A 109 15.86 10.38 -7.49
N GLU A 110 17.14 10.02 -7.66
CA GLU A 110 17.71 9.63 -8.95
C GLU A 110 17.02 8.41 -9.57
N LYS A 111 16.62 7.45 -8.74
CA LYS A 111 15.96 6.21 -9.16
C LYS A 111 14.46 6.38 -9.41
N SER A 112 13.84 7.43 -8.89
CA SER A 112 12.42 7.70 -9.11
C SER A 112 12.22 8.38 -10.49
N PRO A 113 11.36 7.86 -11.37
CA PRO A 113 11.04 8.53 -12.65
C PRO A 113 10.57 9.97 -12.51
N LEU A 114 9.85 10.31 -11.45
CA LEU A 114 9.45 11.70 -11.18
C LEU A 114 10.57 12.55 -10.55
N HIS A 115 11.78 11.99 -10.34
CA HIS A 115 12.96 12.68 -9.79
C HIS A 115 12.69 13.42 -8.48
N ARG A 116 11.84 12.84 -7.61
CA ARG A 116 11.53 13.33 -6.28
C ARG A 116 11.00 12.21 -5.38
N VAL A 117 10.92 12.48 -4.10
CA VAL A 117 10.19 11.64 -3.15
C VAL A 117 8.73 12.06 -3.06
N GLY A 118 7.89 11.16 -2.55
CA GLY A 118 6.49 11.46 -2.28
C GLY A 118 6.31 12.31 -1.01
N SER A 119 5.27 13.15 -1.02
CA SER A 119 4.74 13.84 0.16
C SER A 119 3.54 13.05 0.70
N PRO A 120 3.39 12.88 2.03
CA PRO A 120 2.25 12.15 2.61
C PRO A 120 0.88 12.61 2.13
N GLU A 121 0.74 13.89 1.79
CA GLU A 121 -0.49 14.49 1.27
C GLU A 121 -0.89 13.88 -0.09
N GLU A 122 0.06 13.37 -0.87
CA GLU A 122 -0.19 12.74 -2.17
C GLU A 122 -0.88 11.37 -2.05
N LEU A 123 -0.93 10.80 -0.85
CA LEU A 123 -1.73 9.59 -0.58
C LEU A 123 -3.21 9.90 -0.34
N ILE A 124 -3.57 11.14 -0.04
CA ILE A 124 -4.96 11.53 0.27
C ILE A 124 -5.87 11.25 -0.93
N GLY A 125 -5.48 11.71 -2.13
CA GLY A 125 -6.28 11.51 -3.34
C GLY A 125 -6.58 10.03 -3.63
N PRO A 126 -5.57 9.16 -3.72
CA PRO A 126 -5.75 7.71 -3.87
C PRO A 126 -6.64 7.06 -2.80
N VAL A 127 -6.47 7.45 -1.52
CA VAL A 127 -7.31 6.93 -0.43
C VAL A 127 -8.76 7.39 -0.61
N VAL A 128 -9.00 8.67 -0.86
CA VAL A 128 -10.36 9.22 -1.07
C VAL A 128 -11.01 8.59 -2.31
N PHE A 129 -10.27 8.41 -3.41
CA PHE A 129 -10.77 7.71 -4.60
C PHE A 129 -11.25 6.30 -4.25
N LEU A 130 -10.40 5.49 -3.63
CA LEU A 130 -10.74 4.10 -3.29
C LEU A 130 -11.81 3.99 -2.19
N ALA A 131 -11.93 5.00 -1.32
CA ALA A 131 -12.94 5.03 -0.26
C ALA A 131 -14.32 5.50 -0.75
N SER A 132 -14.40 6.17 -1.89
CA SER A 132 -15.63 6.79 -2.39
C SER A 132 -16.33 5.96 -3.47
N SER A 133 -17.56 6.36 -3.82
CA SER A 133 -18.34 5.79 -4.92
C SER A 133 -17.69 5.99 -6.30
N SER A 134 -16.73 6.93 -6.44
CA SER A 134 -15.96 7.12 -7.68
C SER A 134 -15.17 5.87 -8.09
N SER A 135 -14.87 4.97 -7.15
CA SER A 135 -14.27 3.67 -7.40
C SER A 135 -15.26 2.50 -7.28
N GLY A 136 -16.54 2.75 -7.51
CA GLY A 136 -17.62 1.77 -7.30
C GLY A 136 -17.47 0.45 -8.09
N PHE A 137 -16.71 0.45 -9.18
CA PHE A 137 -16.40 -0.75 -9.98
C PHE A 137 -14.93 -1.18 -9.88
N VAL A 138 -14.22 -0.71 -8.82
CA VAL A 138 -12.80 -1.02 -8.57
C VAL A 138 -12.70 -1.88 -7.32
N THR A 139 -12.31 -3.15 -7.49
CA THR A 139 -12.05 -4.09 -6.38
C THR A 139 -10.94 -5.05 -6.75
N GLY A 140 -10.13 -5.48 -5.79
CA GLY A 140 -8.98 -6.38 -5.99
C GLY A 140 -7.75 -5.71 -6.61
N VAL A 141 -7.74 -4.39 -6.78
CA VAL A 141 -6.60 -3.67 -7.36
C VAL A 141 -5.54 -3.40 -6.30
N ASN A 142 -4.29 -3.42 -6.74
CA ASN A 142 -3.17 -2.81 -6.03
C ASN A 142 -2.78 -1.53 -6.77
N LEU A 143 -2.96 -0.37 -6.15
CA LEU A 143 -2.69 0.94 -6.74
C LEU A 143 -1.29 1.42 -6.30
N PRO A 144 -0.28 1.42 -7.19
CA PRO A 144 1.01 2.04 -6.89
C PRO A 144 0.87 3.55 -6.79
N VAL A 145 1.48 4.13 -5.75
CA VAL A 145 1.63 5.58 -5.57
C VAL A 145 3.10 5.81 -5.26
N ASP A 146 3.96 5.71 -6.27
CA ASP A 146 5.39 5.48 -6.10
C ASP A 146 6.29 6.35 -6.99
N GLY A 147 5.71 7.33 -7.66
CA GLY A 147 6.46 8.20 -8.57
C GLY A 147 7.02 7.49 -9.80
N GLY A 148 6.44 6.32 -10.16
CA GLY A 148 6.87 5.49 -11.28
C GLY A 148 7.95 4.46 -10.92
N TRP A 149 8.32 4.32 -9.63
CA TRP A 149 9.38 3.40 -9.19
C TRP A 149 9.21 1.97 -9.68
N THR A 150 7.98 1.47 -9.76
CA THR A 150 7.68 0.09 -10.19
C THR A 150 7.33 -0.04 -11.67
N ALA A 151 7.48 1.02 -12.46
CA ALA A 151 7.11 1.03 -13.87
C ALA A 151 8.25 0.59 -14.81
N TRP A 152 9.49 0.43 -14.31
CA TRP A 152 10.67 0.01 -15.07
C TRP A 152 11.51 -1.06 -14.36
#